data_f1be09ed52b7e457d46849d12a0fb0ea
#
_entry.id   f1be09ed52b7e457d46849d12a0fb0ea
#
_cell.length_a   1.000
_cell.length_b   1.000
_cell.length_c   1.000
_cell.angle_alpha   90.00
_cell.angle_beta   90.00
_cell.angle_gamma   90.00
#
_symmetry.space_group_name_H-M   'P 1'
#
loop_
_entity.id
_entity.type
_entity.pdbx_description
1 polymer ?
#
loop_
_entity_poly.entity_id
_entity_poly.type
_entity_poly.pdbx_seq_one_letter_code
_entity_poly.pdbx_strand_id
1 'polypeptide(L)'
;MQQWKKRGDYRSVAEAVQGMSGLTLEELRSPAHVEPETIENLATCGEALKQWAIQDGLPVVIVGDYDADGITSTAILVKLLRHFGVTPQTIIPRRFTDGYGINETLIEGISDSLIITVDNGIAAVEPILAAKEAGNKIIVLDHHLPQETLPPADIIVDPHIHPEKNGYEDYCGAGLAYKLAEYLCAGQTAQEKKSLFFDLLVLACLGTLADVMPLTGDNRYLVTQGLRIINHDGWYPQLSSGLRAVLNLAQRPYDEDTIKFQIAPILNAAGRLYNAGSTSVLKALLSQDEAQAAGFAAKMQQINERRKTLVTQCLEQAQVAASYRADDPILIICCEGIPEGIIGILAGKLSEAYQKPAFVFSPIASLSGILKGSGRSYGDYDLFPLLQVVAPYVETAGGHTGAAGISVAQESYEEMAAAIQAYAVEHPPAEPDDSLYYDLELREEELPLALNELKALAPYGPGVEKPVLMVRDYQLLPKGYHSHRLMGRSNEHIKLFGTQSDAVGFHLSQTYQELGSPECVDLLGTVGENRFQGRTTLQFQFEAIRPSGRDT
;
A
#
# COMPACT_ATOMS: atom_id res chain seq x y z
N MET A 1 -25.42 -21.28 -7.13
CA MET A 1 -23.97 -21.32 -7.46
C MET A 1 -23.63 -20.02 -8.13
N GLN A 2 -22.52 -19.40 -7.75
CA GLN A 2 -22.03 -18.17 -8.40
C GLN A 2 -21.76 -18.40 -9.88
N GLN A 3 -22.12 -17.45 -10.73
CA GLN A 3 -21.87 -17.51 -12.16
C GLN A 3 -20.40 -17.13 -12.43
N TRP A 4 -19.69 -17.91 -13.26
CA TRP A 4 -18.34 -17.60 -13.68
C TRP A 4 -18.37 -16.96 -15.06
N LYS A 5 -17.83 -15.74 -15.19
CA LYS A 5 -17.86 -14.95 -16.41
C LYS A 5 -16.46 -14.65 -16.93
N LYS A 6 -16.24 -14.84 -18.21
CA LYS A 6 -14.98 -14.48 -18.87
C LYS A 6 -14.96 -12.98 -19.17
N ARG A 7 -13.88 -12.26 -18.75
CA ARG A 7 -13.75 -10.81 -18.97
C ARG A 7 -13.30 -10.44 -20.40
N GLY A 8 -12.55 -11.31 -21.07
CA GLY A 8 -12.03 -11.05 -22.41
C GLY A 8 -11.76 -12.33 -23.17
N ASP A 9 -11.45 -12.23 -24.45
CA ASP A 9 -11.10 -13.39 -25.30
C ASP A 9 -9.59 -13.49 -25.48
N TYR A 10 -8.86 -13.77 -24.39
CA TYR A 10 -7.42 -13.89 -24.38
C TYR A 10 -6.98 -15.34 -24.56
N ARG A 11 -5.83 -15.53 -25.23
CA ARG A 11 -5.25 -16.85 -25.55
C ARG A 11 -3.98 -17.15 -24.76
N SER A 12 -3.41 -16.13 -24.08
CA SER A 12 -2.22 -16.26 -23.25
C SER A 12 -2.28 -15.29 -22.08
N VAL A 13 -1.46 -15.51 -21.06
CA VAL A 13 -1.27 -14.56 -19.95
C VAL A 13 -0.79 -13.21 -20.50
N ALA A 14 0.10 -13.22 -21.49
CA ALA A 14 0.62 -12.00 -22.07
C ALA A 14 -0.48 -11.17 -22.75
N GLU A 15 -1.38 -11.79 -23.52
CA GLU A 15 -2.53 -11.11 -24.13
C GLU A 15 -3.50 -10.57 -23.06
N ALA A 16 -3.74 -11.33 -21.98
CA ALA A 16 -4.62 -10.90 -20.90
C ALA A 16 -4.05 -9.65 -20.18
N VAL A 17 -2.77 -9.69 -19.80
CA VAL A 17 -2.11 -8.55 -19.13
C VAL A 17 -2.09 -7.31 -20.02
N GLN A 18 -1.78 -7.46 -21.32
CA GLN A 18 -1.82 -6.33 -22.26
C GLN A 18 -3.23 -5.77 -22.43
N GLY A 19 -4.22 -6.65 -22.57
CA GLY A 19 -5.62 -6.24 -22.76
C GLY A 19 -6.20 -5.52 -21.56
N MET A 20 -5.82 -5.93 -20.34
CA MET A 20 -6.28 -5.30 -19.09
C MET A 20 -5.53 -3.99 -18.80
N SER A 21 -4.22 -3.96 -19.01
CA SER A 21 -3.38 -2.79 -18.67
C SER A 21 -3.34 -1.73 -19.77
N GLY A 22 -3.63 -2.10 -21.03
CA GLY A 22 -3.40 -1.24 -22.19
C GLY A 22 -1.92 -1.05 -22.56
N LEU A 23 -0.98 -1.69 -21.86
CA LEU A 23 0.46 -1.58 -22.08
C LEU A 23 0.95 -2.60 -23.11
N THR A 24 1.97 -2.25 -23.87
CA THR A 24 2.68 -3.16 -24.77
C THR A 24 3.56 -4.15 -23.99
N LEU A 25 3.93 -5.26 -24.61
CA LEU A 25 4.89 -6.21 -24.01
C LEU A 25 6.26 -5.58 -23.76
N GLU A 26 6.66 -4.58 -24.54
CA GLU A 26 7.90 -3.85 -24.36
C GLU A 26 7.86 -3.01 -23.09
N GLU A 27 6.81 -2.22 -22.89
CA GLU A 27 6.60 -1.42 -21.66
C GLU A 27 6.50 -2.29 -20.41
N LEU A 28 5.84 -3.45 -20.53
CA LEU A 28 5.74 -4.40 -19.42
C LEU A 28 7.07 -5.03 -19.03
N ARG A 29 7.93 -5.39 -20.01
CA ARG A 29 9.21 -6.09 -19.78
C ARG A 29 10.39 -5.16 -19.55
N SER A 30 10.35 -3.99 -20.17
CA SER A 30 11.42 -2.99 -20.17
C SER A 30 10.82 -1.60 -19.94
N PRO A 31 10.30 -1.34 -18.73
CA PRO A 31 9.66 -0.06 -18.42
C PRO A 31 10.65 1.08 -18.61
N ALA A 32 10.17 2.17 -19.21
CA ALA A 32 10.97 3.35 -19.46
C ALA A 32 11.30 4.06 -18.15
N HIS A 33 12.54 4.52 -18.05
CA HIS A 33 12.97 5.46 -17.01
C HIS A 33 12.58 6.88 -17.45
N VAL A 34 12.00 7.64 -16.54
CA VAL A 34 11.64 9.04 -16.76
C VAL A 34 12.76 9.93 -16.22
N GLU A 35 13.26 10.85 -17.05
CA GLU A 35 14.32 11.77 -16.63
C GLU A 35 13.81 12.75 -15.57
N PRO A 36 14.57 12.98 -14.47
CA PRO A 36 14.13 13.84 -13.37
C PRO A 36 13.73 15.25 -13.79
N GLU A 37 14.40 15.81 -14.81
CA GLU A 37 14.17 17.16 -15.35
C GLU A 37 12.79 17.34 -15.98
N THR A 38 12.10 16.24 -16.30
CA THR A 38 10.76 16.27 -16.87
C THR A 38 9.66 16.43 -15.81
N ILE A 39 10.02 16.40 -14.52
CA ILE A 39 9.10 16.68 -13.42
C ILE A 39 9.15 18.16 -13.09
N GLU A 40 7.99 18.82 -13.15
CA GLU A 40 7.87 20.28 -12.93
C GLU A 40 8.50 20.67 -11.58
N ASN A 41 9.33 21.73 -11.59
CA ASN A 41 10.06 22.28 -10.46
C ASN A 41 11.11 21.35 -9.80
N LEU A 42 11.28 20.09 -10.19
CA LEU A 42 12.23 19.19 -9.54
C LEU A 42 13.70 19.65 -9.74
N ALA A 43 14.04 20.12 -10.94
CA ALA A 43 15.34 20.71 -11.20
C ALA A 43 15.57 21.98 -10.36
N THR A 44 14.55 22.85 -10.25
CA THR A 44 14.59 24.06 -9.40
C THR A 44 14.79 23.68 -7.93
N CYS A 45 14.09 22.64 -7.46
CA CYS A 45 14.25 22.09 -6.12
C CYS A 45 15.70 21.59 -5.89
N GLY A 46 16.26 20.83 -6.83
CA GLY A 46 17.64 20.34 -6.75
C GLY A 46 18.67 21.47 -6.67
N GLU A 47 18.54 22.52 -7.50
CA GLU A 47 19.43 23.69 -7.45
C GLU A 47 19.28 24.48 -6.15
N ALA A 48 18.05 24.64 -5.65
CA ALA A 48 17.82 25.27 -4.36
C ALA A 48 18.44 24.50 -3.20
N LEU A 49 18.35 23.16 -3.20
CA LEU A 49 19.03 22.33 -2.21
C LEU A 49 20.56 22.47 -2.27
N LYS A 50 21.15 22.51 -3.46
CA LYS A 50 22.58 22.76 -3.63
C LYS A 50 22.96 24.12 -3.02
N GLN A 51 22.20 25.17 -3.34
CA GLN A 51 22.48 26.53 -2.87
C GLN A 51 22.24 26.62 -1.36
N TRP A 52 21.05 26.34 -0.86
CA TRP A 52 20.65 26.65 0.52
C TRP A 52 21.24 25.70 1.54
N ALA A 53 21.19 24.37 1.26
CA ALA A 53 21.63 23.38 2.23
C ALA A 53 23.14 23.08 2.15
N ILE A 54 23.72 23.00 0.92
CA ILE A 54 25.10 22.55 0.74
C ILE A 54 26.09 23.73 0.71
N GLN A 55 25.77 24.81 -0.03
CA GLN A 55 26.68 25.94 -0.18
C GLN A 55 26.51 26.98 0.94
N ASP A 56 25.28 27.39 1.22
CA ASP A 56 24.99 28.41 2.26
C ASP A 56 25.00 27.80 3.67
N GLY A 57 24.84 26.47 3.80
CA GLY A 57 24.90 25.76 5.06
C GLY A 57 23.69 26.01 5.98
N LEU A 58 22.51 26.33 5.41
CA LEU A 58 21.28 26.46 6.21
C LEU A 58 21.00 25.15 6.96
N PRO A 59 20.58 25.22 8.23
CA PRO A 59 20.07 24.07 8.94
C PRO A 59 18.89 23.46 8.18
N VAL A 60 18.87 22.14 8.03
CA VAL A 60 17.82 21.44 7.29
C VAL A 60 16.92 20.66 8.24
N VAL A 61 15.62 20.85 8.10
CA VAL A 61 14.57 20.10 8.79
C VAL A 61 13.71 19.39 7.76
N ILE A 62 13.62 18.06 7.83
CA ILE A 62 12.73 17.25 7.01
C ILE A 62 11.50 16.90 7.84
N VAL A 63 10.32 17.25 7.33
CA VAL A 63 9.02 16.86 7.90
C VAL A 63 8.40 15.82 6.98
N GLY A 64 8.43 14.55 7.41
CA GLY A 64 7.82 13.43 6.68
C GLY A 64 6.40 13.14 7.14
N ASP A 65 5.82 12.01 6.67
CA ASP A 65 4.60 11.44 7.23
C ASP A 65 4.89 10.16 8.03
N TYR A 66 3.88 9.67 8.75
CA TYR A 66 4.01 8.56 9.71
C TYR A 66 3.81 7.18 9.10
N ASP A 67 3.42 7.06 7.85
CA ASP A 67 3.24 5.78 7.17
C ASP A 67 4.51 5.29 6.44
N ALA A 68 4.39 4.20 5.70
CA ALA A 68 5.56 3.58 5.07
C ALA A 68 6.14 4.45 3.95
N ASP A 69 5.32 5.19 3.18
CA ASP A 69 5.83 6.08 2.14
C ASP A 69 6.52 7.30 2.76
N GLY A 70 5.88 8.00 3.71
CA GLY A 70 6.49 9.13 4.41
C GLY A 70 7.78 8.77 5.16
N ILE A 71 7.86 7.55 5.72
CA ILE A 71 9.09 7.06 6.38
C ILE A 71 10.18 6.75 5.35
N THR A 72 9.85 6.09 4.22
CA THR A 72 10.85 5.73 3.20
C THR A 72 11.33 6.95 2.43
N SER A 73 10.44 7.89 2.10
CA SER A 73 10.78 9.17 1.48
C SER A 73 11.69 10.03 2.36
N THR A 74 11.36 10.12 3.66
CA THR A 74 12.24 10.77 4.65
C THR A 74 13.61 10.08 4.72
N ALA A 75 13.66 8.75 4.71
CA ALA A 75 14.93 8.02 4.75
C ALA A 75 15.78 8.27 3.49
N ILE A 76 15.15 8.39 2.32
CA ILE A 76 15.82 8.76 1.07
C ILE A 76 16.46 10.14 1.19
N LEU A 77 15.72 11.16 1.60
CA LEU A 77 16.23 12.52 1.76
C LEU A 77 17.35 12.61 2.80
N VAL A 78 17.23 11.91 3.93
CA VAL A 78 18.29 11.86 4.95
C VAL A 78 19.58 11.25 4.41
N LYS A 79 19.48 10.11 3.70
CA LYS A 79 20.66 9.45 3.09
C LYS A 79 21.28 10.32 2.01
N LEU A 80 20.48 10.95 1.18
CA LEU A 80 20.90 11.87 0.13
C LEU A 80 21.67 13.07 0.71
N LEU A 81 21.09 13.77 1.68
CA LEU A 81 21.71 14.95 2.29
C LEU A 81 23.00 14.60 3.04
N ARG A 82 23.02 13.47 3.75
CA ARG A 82 24.26 12.97 4.39
C ARG A 82 25.36 12.65 3.40
N HIS A 83 25.02 12.18 2.21
CA HIS A 83 25.99 11.97 1.14
C HIS A 83 26.70 13.26 0.71
N PHE A 84 26.01 14.40 0.79
CA PHE A 84 26.55 15.75 0.56
C PHE A 84 27.09 16.43 1.84
N GLY A 85 27.23 15.69 2.94
CA GLY A 85 27.78 16.22 4.20
C GLY A 85 26.80 17.00 5.07
N VAL A 86 25.52 17.07 4.69
CA VAL A 86 24.46 17.74 5.45
C VAL A 86 23.77 16.73 6.38
N THR A 87 23.65 17.08 7.67
CA THR A 87 22.92 16.23 8.64
C THR A 87 21.58 16.88 8.98
N PRO A 88 20.47 16.48 8.37
CA PRO A 88 19.17 17.09 8.64
C PRO A 88 18.60 16.64 9.98
N GLN A 89 17.82 17.52 10.62
CA GLN A 89 16.86 17.14 11.63
C GLN A 89 15.66 16.48 10.94
N THR A 90 15.05 15.48 11.59
CA THR A 90 13.83 14.81 11.05
C THR A 90 12.69 14.93 12.04
N ILE A 91 11.52 15.26 11.53
CA ILE A 91 10.26 15.32 12.27
C ILE A 91 9.30 14.36 11.56
N ILE A 92 8.82 13.36 12.28
CA ILE A 92 7.71 12.51 11.83
C ILE A 92 6.54 12.81 12.77
N PRO A 93 5.40 13.27 12.25
CA PRO A 93 4.21 13.56 13.04
C PRO A 93 3.77 12.35 13.86
N ARG A 94 3.28 12.58 15.05
CA ARG A 94 2.71 11.55 15.91
C ARG A 94 1.21 11.44 15.61
N ARG A 95 0.80 10.32 15.02
CA ARG A 95 -0.58 10.09 14.55
C ARG A 95 -1.67 10.53 15.54
N PHE A 96 -1.47 10.28 16.83
CA PHE A 96 -2.52 10.47 17.85
C PHE A 96 -2.50 11.85 18.51
N THR A 97 -1.44 12.62 18.35
CA THR A 97 -1.32 13.95 18.99
C THR A 97 -1.12 15.08 18.00
N ASP A 98 -0.40 14.84 16.92
CA ASP A 98 -0.04 15.88 15.96
C ASP A 98 -0.92 15.83 14.70
N GLY A 99 -1.52 14.69 14.41
CA GLY A 99 -2.32 14.49 13.20
C GLY A 99 -1.48 14.14 11.97
N TYR A 100 -1.93 14.58 10.80
CA TYR A 100 -1.28 14.32 9.51
C TYR A 100 -0.42 15.50 9.08
N GLY A 101 0.79 15.21 8.60
CA GLY A 101 1.67 16.17 7.95
C GLY A 101 2.18 17.32 8.85
N ILE A 102 2.70 18.35 8.20
CA ILE A 102 3.22 19.54 8.86
C ILE A 102 2.10 20.35 9.54
N ASN A 103 2.33 20.82 10.75
CA ASN A 103 1.45 21.74 11.46
C ASN A 103 2.28 22.74 12.30
N GLU A 104 1.65 23.81 12.78
CA GLU A 104 2.31 24.90 13.49
C GLU A 104 3.06 24.41 14.75
N THR A 105 2.47 23.48 15.51
CA THR A 105 3.08 22.94 16.75
C THR A 105 4.38 22.18 16.45
N LEU A 106 4.46 21.47 15.32
CA LEU A 106 5.65 20.70 14.95
C LEU A 106 6.84 21.58 14.54
N ILE A 107 6.55 22.77 14.04
CA ILE A 107 7.56 23.73 13.56
C ILE A 107 7.81 24.89 14.51
N GLU A 108 7.13 24.90 15.66
CA GLU A 108 7.34 25.92 16.68
C GLU A 108 8.81 26.00 17.10
N GLY A 109 9.37 27.23 17.07
CA GLY A 109 10.78 27.50 17.40
C GLY A 109 11.78 27.16 16.29
N ILE A 110 11.34 26.76 15.11
CA ILE A 110 12.21 26.59 13.93
C ILE A 110 12.23 27.90 13.15
N SER A 111 13.41 28.52 13.02
CA SER A 111 13.64 29.74 12.24
C SER A 111 14.95 29.64 11.45
N ASP A 112 15.12 30.51 10.46
CA ASP A 112 16.33 30.65 9.64
C ASP A 112 16.86 29.32 9.12
N SER A 113 15.95 28.40 8.75
CA SER A 113 16.23 27.03 8.34
C SER A 113 15.61 26.72 6.98
N LEU A 114 16.05 25.65 6.36
CA LEU A 114 15.38 25.03 5.24
C LEU A 114 14.47 23.91 5.74
N ILE A 115 13.16 24.09 5.62
CA ILE A 115 12.17 23.06 5.91
C ILE A 115 11.79 22.36 4.59
N ILE A 116 11.91 21.04 4.56
CA ILE A 116 11.48 20.20 3.43
C ILE A 116 10.35 19.32 3.95
N THR A 117 9.15 19.49 3.42
CA THR A 117 8.09 18.50 3.62
C THR A 117 8.21 17.42 2.56
N VAL A 118 7.98 16.17 2.92
CA VAL A 118 7.97 15.05 1.98
C VAL A 118 6.80 14.13 2.29
N ASP A 119 6.05 13.76 1.24
CA ASP A 119 4.81 12.97 1.37
C ASP A 119 3.73 13.69 2.20
N ASN A 120 3.81 15.00 2.25
CA ASN A 120 2.83 15.91 2.84
C ASN A 120 3.17 17.36 2.50
N GLY A 121 2.24 18.26 2.78
CA GLY A 121 2.49 19.70 2.72
C GLY A 121 1.66 20.45 1.69
N ILE A 122 1.18 19.81 0.62
CA ILE A 122 0.42 20.47 -0.45
C ILE A 122 -0.89 21.11 0.04
N ALA A 123 -1.48 20.57 1.09
CA ALA A 123 -2.69 21.10 1.71
C ALA A 123 -2.42 22.00 2.94
N ALA A 124 -1.16 22.20 3.35
CA ALA A 124 -0.78 22.82 4.61
C ALA A 124 -0.55 24.34 4.47
N VAL A 125 -1.56 25.09 4.03
CA VAL A 125 -1.43 26.54 3.73
C VAL A 125 -0.99 27.34 4.95
N GLU A 126 -1.73 27.28 6.07
CA GLU A 126 -1.46 28.07 7.27
C GLU A 126 -0.15 27.66 7.95
N PRO A 127 0.17 26.37 8.16
CA PRO A 127 1.44 25.97 8.75
C PRO A 127 2.66 26.44 7.92
N ILE A 128 2.57 26.38 6.59
CA ILE A 128 3.66 26.82 5.71
C ILE A 128 3.78 28.35 5.74
N LEU A 129 2.67 29.09 5.81
CA LEU A 129 2.70 30.54 5.98
C LEU A 129 3.41 30.92 7.29
N ALA A 130 3.02 30.31 8.41
CA ALA A 130 3.65 30.54 9.71
C ALA A 130 5.16 30.20 9.70
N ALA A 131 5.54 29.12 9.05
CA ALA A 131 6.95 28.76 8.87
C ALA A 131 7.73 29.80 8.08
N LYS A 132 7.14 30.37 7.03
CA LYS A 132 7.76 31.44 6.23
C LYS A 132 7.88 32.74 7.01
N GLU A 133 6.89 33.13 7.79
CA GLU A 133 6.93 34.31 8.67
C GLU A 133 8.04 34.20 9.72
N ALA A 134 8.40 32.97 10.14
CA ALA A 134 9.54 32.68 11.00
C ALA A 134 10.91 32.74 10.28
N GLY A 135 10.98 33.16 9.02
CA GLY A 135 12.21 33.33 8.24
C GLY A 135 12.73 32.06 7.57
N ASN A 136 11.96 30.97 7.55
CA ASN A 136 12.39 29.72 6.93
C ASN A 136 12.25 29.75 5.40
N LYS A 137 13.08 28.98 4.73
CA LYS A 137 12.89 28.54 3.33
C LYS A 137 12.09 27.25 3.31
N ILE A 138 11.12 27.13 2.38
CA ILE A 138 10.20 25.99 2.36
C ILE A 138 10.23 25.31 1.01
N ILE A 139 10.46 24.00 1.02
CA ILE A 139 10.27 23.12 -0.14
C ILE A 139 9.18 22.12 0.21
N VAL A 140 8.17 22.00 -0.64
CA VAL A 140 7.14 20.95 -0.58
C VAL A 140 7.46 19.93 -1.67
N LEU A 141 7.62 18.66 -1.27
CA LEU A 141 7.80 17.51 -2.15
C LEU A 141 6.65 16.54 -1.88
N ASP A 142 5.57 16.64 -2.63
CA ASP A 142 4.32 15.95 -2.35
C ASP A 142 3.71 15.34 -3.61
N HIS A 143 2.76 14.44 -3.44
CA HIS A 143 2.04 13.75 -4.52
C HIS A 143 0.52 13.68 -4.29
N HIS A 144 0.04 14.27 -3.20
CA HIS A 144 -1.38 14.32 -2.91
C HIS A 144 -2.10 15.32 -3.82
N LEU A 145 -3.40 15.12 -4.00
CA LEU A 145 -4.18 16.04 -4.83
C LEU A 145 -4.17 17.47 -4.25
N PRO A 146 -3.80 18.48 -5.06
CA PRO A 146 -3.75 19.86 -4.60
C PRO A 146 -5.14 20.40 -4.29
N GLN A 147 -5.23 21.33 -3.34
CA GLN A 147 -6.43 22.09 -3.06
C GLN A 147 -6.51 23.34 -3.96
N GLU A 148 -7.65 24.05 -3.95
CA GLU A 148 -7.81 25.30 -4.69
C GLU A 148 -6.73 26.35 -4.36
N THR A 149 -6.29 26.38 -3.10
CA THR A 149 -5.22 27.28 -2.64
C THR A 149 -3.98 26.46 -2.32
N LEU A 150 -2.89 26.76 -3.02
CA LEU A 150 -1.59 26.16 -2.77
C LEU A 150 -0.89 26.83 -1.57
N PRO A 151 -0.08 26.10 -0.81
CA PRO A 151 0.71 26.65 0.28
C PRO A 151 1.76 27.65 -0.25
N PRO A 152 2.09 28.73 0.49
CA PRO A 152 3.05 29.75 0.05
C PRO A 152 4.51 29.31 0.21
N ALA A 153 4.85 28.09 -0.21
CA ALA A 153 6.20 27.57 -0.19
C ALA A 153 7.10 28.27 -1.23
N ASP A 154 8.43 28.21 -1.03
CA ASP A 154 9.37 28.76 -2.02
C ASP A 154 9.41 27.90 -3.27
N ILE A 155 9.28 26.58 -3.12
CA ILE A 155 9.23 25.60 -4.21
C ILE A 155 8.24 24.51 -3.85
N ILE A 156 7.40 24.16 -4.82
CA ILE A 156 6.49 23.02 -4.74
C ILE A 156 6.83 22.08 -5.90
N VAL A 157 7.09 20.83 -5.56
CA VAL A 157 7.21 19.73 -6.51
C VAL A 157 6.05 18.79 -6.22
N ASP A 158 5.05 18.84 -7.07
CA ASP A 158 3.89 17.96 -7.03
C ASP A 158 3.35 17.79 -8.45
N PRO A 159 3.49 16.59 -9.04
CA PRO A 159 3.07 16.35 -10.42
C PRO A 159 1.57 16.54 -10.68
N HIS A 160 0.72 16.47 -9.65
CA HIS A 160 -0.72 16.65 -9.80
C HIS A 160 -1.17 18.10 -9.97
N ILE A 161 -0.30 19.09 -9.74
CA ILE A 161 -0.64 20.51 -9.97
C ILE A 161 -0.82 20.77 -11.47
N HIS A 162 0.10 20.24 -12.28
CA HIS A 162 0.11 20.41 -13.73
C HIS A 162 0.50 19.07 -14.40
N PRO A 163 -0.40 18.07 -14.42
CA PRO A 163 -0.08 16.74 -14.96
C PRO A 163 0.50 16.78 -16.37
N GLU A 164 0.01 17.69 -17.21
CA GLU A 164 0.43 17.85 -18.61
C GLU A 164 1.87 18.34 -18.79
N LYS A 165 2.51 18.83 -17.74
CA LYS A 165 3.91 19.29 -17.76
C LYS A 165 4.90 18.24 -17.26
N ASN A 166 4.40 17.11 -16.80
CA ASN A 166 5.22 16.05 -16.19
C ASN A 166 5.37 14.86 -17.14
N GLY A 167 6.54 14.27 -17.18
CA GLY A 167 6.79 13.04 -17.94
C GLY A 167 6.05 11.83 -17.37
N TYR A 168 5.72 11.89 -16.07
CA TYR A 168 4.92 10.93 -15.33
C TYR A 168 4.36 11.58 -14.06
N GLU A 169 3.14 11.27 -13.66
CA GLU A 169 2.46 11.96 -12.56
C GLU A 169 2.21 11.11 -11.32
N ASP A 170 2.08 9.79 -11.46
CA ASP A 170 1.66 8.89 -10.38
C ASP A 170 2.79 8.48 -9.41
N TYR A 171 3.70 9.38 -9.08
CA TYR A 171 4.71 9.09 -8.06
C TYR A 171 4.11 9.11 -6.66
N CYS A 172 4.65 8.29 -5.75
CA CYS A 172 4.54 8.50 -4.31
C CYS A 172 5.66 9.42 -3.79
N GLY A 173 5.61 9.80 -2.51
CA GLY A 173 6.63 10.65 -1.89
C GLY A 173 8.05 10.06 -1.99
N ALA A 174 8.21 8.74 -1.83
CA ALA A 174 9.50 8.05 -1.97
C ALA A 174 9.99 8.03 -3.44
N GLY A 175 9.08 7.92 -4.40
CA GLY A 175 9.40 8.04 -5.82
C GLY A 175 9.96 9.41 -6.15
N LEU A 176 9.29 10.49 -5.73
CA LEU A 176 9.75 11.86 -5.94
C LEU A 176 11.08 12.16 -5.24
N ALA A 177 11.25 11.69 -3.99
CA ALA A 177 12.52 11.82 -3.27
C ALA A 177 13.67 11.10 -3.98
N TYR A 178 13.40 9.95 -4.59
CA TYR A 178 14.38 9.23 -5.41
C TYR A 178 14.72 10.01 -6.69
N LYS A 179 13.74 10.58 -7.40
CA LYS A 179 13.96 11.41 -8.60
C LYS A 179 14.80 12.65 -8.29
N LEU A 180 14.57 13.26 -7.14
CA LEU A 180 15.40 14.38 -6.66
C LEU A 180 16.85 13.93 -6.41
N ALA A 181 17.06 12.73 -5.88
CA ALA A 181 18.38 12.16 -5.69
C ALA A 181 19.07 11.87 -7.04
N GLU A 182 18.35 11.37 -8.04
CA GLU A 182 18.89 11.19 -9.40
C GLU A 182 19.39 12.51 -9.97
N TYR A 183 18.60 13.57 -9.88
CA TYR A 183 18.99 14.90 -10.34
C TYR A 183 20.25 15.41 -9.64
N LEU A 184 20.27 15.39 -8.30
CA LEU A 184 21.39 15.92 -7.53
C LEU A 184 22.72 15.17 -7.75
N CYS A 185 22.66 13.89 -8.05
CA CYS A 185 23.81 13.04 -8.27
C CYS A 185 24.15 12.79 -9.76
N ALA A 186 23.51 13.50 -10.71
CA ALA A 186 23.68 13.27 -12.15
C ALA A 186 25.16 13.35 -12.61
N GLY A 187 25.94 14.29 -12.03
CA GLY A 187 27.35 14.46 -12.36
C GLY A 187 28.34 13.48 -11.68
N GLN A 188 27.87 12.60 -10.80
CA GLN A 188 28.72 11.66 -10.07
C GLN A 188 28.94 10.37 -10.86
N THR A 189 30.10 9.74 -10.67
CA THR A 189 30.39 8.45 -11.28
C THR A 189 29.53 7.33 -10.70
N ALA A 190 29.29 6.27 -11.49
CA ALA A 190 28.54 5.11 -11.03
C ALA A 190 29.13 4.46 -9.76
N GLN A 191 30.46 4.53 -9.58
CA GLN A 191 31.14 3.97 -8.41
C GLN A 191 30.87 4.79 -7.14
N GLU A 192 30.86 6.15 -7.25
CA GLU A 192 30.62 7.05 -6.11
C GLU A 192 29.22 6.92 -5.56
N LYS A 193 28.22 6.73 -6.41
CA LYS A 193 26.82 6.68 -6.02
C LYS A 193 26.24 5.27 -5.84
N LYS A 194 26.98 4.20 -6.19
CA LYS A 194 26.43 2.85 -6.30
C LYS A 194 25.73 2.35 -5.03
N SER A 195 26.40 2.37 -3.88
CA SER A 195 25.82 1.85 -2.63
C SER A 195 24.68 2.73 -2.12
N LEU A 196 24.80 4.04 -2.30
CA LEU A 196 23.72 4.98 -1.99
C LEU A 196 22.50 4.65 -2.83
N PHE A 197 22.64 4.57 -4.15
CA PHE A 197 21.51 4.37 -5.07
C PHE A 197 20.85 3.00 -4.92
N PHE A 198 21.56 1.97 -4.48
CA PHE A 198 20.92 0.71 -4.12
C PHE A 198 19.95 0.88 -2.97
N ASP A 199 20.36 1.57 -1.92
CA ASP A 199 19.46 1.88 -0.78
C ASP A 199 18.28 2.75 -1.20
N LEU A 200 18.54 3.85 -1.94
CA LEU A 200 17.50 4.80 -2.32
C LEU A 200 16.46 4.15 -3.23
N LEU A 201 16.88 3.36 -4.22
CA LEU A 201 15.98 2.71 -5.15
C LEU A 201 15.16 1.61 -4.47
N VAL A 202 15.73 0.88 -3.51
CA VAL A 202 14.98 -0.09 -2.71
C VAL A 202 13.97 0.62 -1.81
N LEU A 203 14.33 1.75 -1.19
CA LEU A 203 13.39 2.55 -0.40
C LEU A 203 12.24 3.10 -1.25
N ALA A 204 12.54 3.60 -2.47
CA ALA A 204 11.51 4.04 -3.42
C ALA A 204 10.58 2.88 -3.82
N CYS A 205 11.13 1.70 -4.09
CA CYS A 205 10.35 0.48 -4.35
C CYS A 205 9.41 0.13 -3.18
N LEU A 206 9.91 0.22 -1.94
CA LEU A 206 9.11 -0.05 -0.73
C LEU A 206 7.98 0.98 -0.58
N GLY A 207 8.24 2.28 -0.76
CA GLY A 207 7.25 3.35 -0.69
C GLY A 207 6.18 3.17 -1.76
N THR A 208 6.58 3.04 -3.03
CA THR A 208 5.68 2.85 -4.18
C THR A 208 4.71 1.66 -3.99
N LEU A 209 5.22 0.52 -3.51
CA LEU A 209 4.39 -0.66 -3.26
C LEU A 209 3.53 -0.53 -1.99
N ALA A 210 4.03 0.18 -0.96
CA ALA A 210 3.30 0.37 0.30
C ALA A 210 2.14 1.35 0.16
N ASP A 211 2.31 2.36 -0.70
CA ASP A 211 1.28 3.36 -1.02
C ASP A 211 0.35 2.91 -2.16
N VAL A 212 0.53 1.67 -2.65
CA VAL A 212 -0.34 1.02 -3.64
C VAL A 212 -0.43 1.81 -4.95
N MET A 213 0.66 2.47 -5.35
CA MET A 213 0.73 3.27 -6.57
C MET A 213 0.58 2.42 -7.84
N PRO A 214 0.06 3.00 -8.94
CA PRO A 214 -0.01 2.31 -10.23
C PRO A 214 1.37 1.81 -10.69
N LEU A 215 1.46 0.54 -11.10
CA LEU A 215 2.69 -0.08 -11.60
C LEU A 215 2.84 0.09 -13.12
N THR A 216 2.63 1.32 -13.58
CA THR A 216 2.83 1.78 -14.96
C THR A 216 4.05 2.69 -15.02
N GLY A 217 4.51 3.07 -16.20
CA GLY A 217 5.56 4.07 -16.41
C GLY A 217 6.78 3.92 -15.50
N ASP A 218 7.18 5.02 -14.87
CA ASP A 218 8.39 5.06 -14.02
C ASP A 218 8.22 4.31 -12.70
N ASN A 219 7.02 4.23 -12.12
CA ASN A 219 6.78 3.40 -10.93
C ASN A 219 7.10 1.93 -11.20
N ARG A 220 6.72 1.43 -12.39
CA ARG A 220 7.09 0.07 -12.80
C ARG A 220 8.60 -0.09 -12.91
N TYR A 221 9.30 0.92 -13.46
CA TYR A 221 10.76 0.93 -13.50
C TYR A 221 11.35 0.87 -12.10
N LEU A 222 10.95 1.75 -11.19
CA LEU A 222 11.46 1.82 -9.81
C LEU A 222 11.25 0.49 -9.08
N VAL A 223 10.06 -0.08 -9.17
CA VAL A 223 9.73 -1.35 -8.51
C VAL A 223 10.51 -2.52 -9.13
N THR A 224 10.58 -2.59 -10.46
CA THR A 224 11.34 -3.66 -11.15
C THR A 224 12.81 -3.63 -10.75
N GLN A 225 13.44 -2.46 -10.75
CA GLN A 225 14.85 -2.33 -10.38
C GLN A 225 15.08 -2.56 -8.88
N GLY A 226 14.19 -2.06 -8.01
CA GLY A 226 14.26 -2.32 -6.57
C GLY A 226 14.17 -3.81 -6.24
N LEU A 227 13.19 -4.52 -6.80
CA LEU A 227 13.04 -5.98 -6.65
C LEU A 227 14.25 -6.73 -7.21
N ARG A 228 14.84 -6.26 -8.31
CA ARG A 228 16.06 -6.84 -8.86
C ARG A 228 17.25 -6.71 -7.90
N ILE A 229 17.44 -5.55 -7.27
CA ILE A 229 18.51 -5.32 -6.31
C ILE A 229 18.39 -6.25 -5.11
N ILE A 230 17.22 -6.31 -4.48
CA ILE A 230 17.02 -7.11 -3.26
C ILE A 230 17.06 -8.61 -3.50
N ASN A 231 16.86 -9.07 -4.72
CA ASN A 231 16.94 -10.48 -5.10
C ASN A 231 18.32 -10.90 -5.66
N HIS A 232 19.20 -9.94 -5.99
CA HIS A 232 20.51 -10.25 -6.54
C HIS A 232 21.54 -10.53 -5.43
N ASP A 233 22.13 -11.73 -5.40
CA ASP A 233 23.02 -12.18 -4.32
C ASP A 233 24.28 -11.31 -4.13
N GLY A 234 24.79 -10.72 -5.19
CA GLY A 234 25.96 -9.83 -5.13
C GLY A 234 25.64 -8.37 -4.79
N TRP A 235 24.38 -7.95 -4.86
CA TRP A 235 23.95 -6.57 -4.58
C TRP A 235 23.28 -6.43 -3.21
N TYR A 236 22.50 -7.42 -2.81
CA TYR A 236 21.84 -7.44 -1.51
C TYR A 236 22.77 -7.17 -0.31
N PRO A 237 24.00 -7.75 -0.23
CA PRO A 237 24.94 -7.44 0.85
C PRO A 237 25.47 -6.00 0.86
N GLN A 238 25.31 -5.25 -0.25
CA GLN A 238 25.74 -3.86 -0.36
C GLN A 238 24.73 -2.86 0.20
N LEU A 239 23.49 -3.32 0.50
CA LEU A 239 22.50 -2.52 1.18
C LEU A 239 22.92 -2.22 2.63
N SER A 240 22.48 -1.08 3.17
CA SER A 240 22.72 -0.71 4.56
C SER A 240 22.15 -1.74 5.54
N SER A 241 22.75 -1.83 6.73
CA SER A 241 22.36 -2.78 7.76
C SER A 241 20.90 -2.66 8.16
N GLY A 242 20.40 -1.42 8.29
CA GLY A 242 18.99 -1.16 8.62
C GLY A 242 18.03 -1.71 7.57
N LEU A 243 18.31 -1.45 6.30
CA LEU A 243 17.46 -1.91 5.20
C LEU A 243 17.46 -3.44 5.08
N ARG A 244 18.64 -4.07 5.17
CA ARG A 244 18.75 -5.54 5.21
C ARG A 244 18.00 -6.16 6.39
N ALA A 245 18.09 -5.57 7.57
CA ALA A 245 17.40 -6.08 8.76
C ALA A 245 15.87 -6.04 8.59
N VAL A 246 15.32 -4.99 7.99
CA VAL A 246 13.89 -4.89 7.68
C VAL A 246 13.48 -5.91 6.61
N LEU A 247 14.23 -6.03 5.53
CA LEU A 247 13.95 -7.00 4.47
C LEU A 247 13.98 -8.45 4.99
N ASN A 248 14.92 -8.78 5.88
CA ASN A 248 15.03 -10.12 6.49
C ASN A 248 13.83 -10.51 7.37
N LEU A 249 12.86 -9.63 7.60
CA LEU A 249 11.58 -9.97 8.24
C LEU A 249 10.66 -10.79 7.33
N ALA A 250 10.97 -10.85 6.03
CA ALA A 250 10.32 -11.74 5.07
C ALA A 250 11.36 -12.68 4.43
N GLN A 251 10.89 -13.69 3.68
CA GLN A 251 11.77 -14.66 3.02
C GLN A 251 12.03 -14.28 1.56
N ARG A 252 13.29 -14.41 1.15
CA ARG A 252 13.67 -14.30 -0.28
C ARG A 252 13.21 -15.52 -1.07
N PRO A 253 12.97 -15.36 -2.38
CA PRO A 253 12.99 -14.11 -3.13
C PRO A 253 11.78 -13.25 -2.82
N TYR A 254 12.00 -11.94 -2.89
CA TYR A 254 10.95 -10.95 -2.70
C TYR A 254 10.24 -10.68 -4.03
N ASP A 255 8.94 -10.59 -3.99
CA ASP A 255 8.07 -10.10 -5.05
C ASP A 255 7.24 -8.91 -4.53
N GLU A 256 6.42 -8.33 -5.39
CA GLU A 256 5.53 -7.24 -5.06
C GLU A 256 4.58 -7.58 -3.89
N ASP A 257 4.08 -8.82 -3.85
CA ASP A 257 3.17 -9.28 -2.80
C ASP A 257 3.89 -9.44 -1.45
N THR A 258 5.14 -9.88 -1.45
CA THR A 258 5.99 -9.92 -0.26
C THR A 258 6.15 -8.52 0.34
N ILE A 259 6.39 -7.52 -0.50
CA ILE A 259 6.54 -6.14 -0.02
C ILE A 259 5.19 -5.61 0.50
N LYS A 260 4.12 -5.70 -0.31
CA LYS A 260 2.78 -5.17 0.04
C LYS A 260 2.18 -5.82 1.29
N PHE A 261 2.31 -7.14 1.43
CA PHE A 261 1.58 -7.89 2.47
C PHE A 261 2.43 -8.34 3.66
N GLN A 262 3.76 -8.32 3.55
CA GLN A 262 4.63 -8.72 4.66
C GLN A 262 5.48 -7.55 5.18
N ILE A 263 6.18 -6.79 4.32
CA ILE A 263 7.09 -5.70 4.74
C ILE A 263 6.33 -4.41 5.07
N ALA A 264 5.51 -3.88 4.15
CA ALA A 264 4.79 -2.62 4.36
C ALA A 264 3.88 -2.62 5.61
N PRO A 265 3.14 -3.72 5.93
CA PRO A 265 2.39 -3.79 7.18
C PRO A 265 3.26 -3.72 8.44
N ILE A 266 4.51 -4.18 8.40
CA ILE A 266 5.45 -4.08 9.52
C ILE A 266 5.93 -2.64 9.68
N LEU A 267 6.25 -1.94 8.59
CA LEU A 267 6.62 -0.53 8.60
C LEU A 267 5.50 0.34 9.19
N ASN A 268 4.27 0.08 8.78
CA ASN A 268 3.07 0.81 9.23
C ASN A 268 2.63 0.49 10.66
N ALA A 269 2.95 -0.70 11.20
CA ALA A 269 2.41 -1.18 12.47
C ALA A 269 2.79 -0.30 13.66
N ALA A 270 4.00 0.21 13.69
CA ALA A 270 4.51 0.98 14.81
C ALA A 270 3.78 2.34 14.96
N GLY A 271 3.57 3.07 13.85
CA GLY A 271 2.82 4.32 13.81
C GLY A 271 1.32 4.15 14.08
N ARG A 272 0.78 2.94 13.84
CA ARG A 272 -0.63 2.63 14.19
C ARG A 272 -0.86 2.33 15.67
N LEU A 273 0.15 1.94 16.41
CA LEU A 273 0.01 1.55 17.83
C LEU A 273 0.67 2.51 18.82
N TYR A 274 1.66 3.30 18.38
CA TYR A 274 2.46 4.13 19.27
C TYR A 274 2.78 5.49 18.65
N ASN A 275 2.69 6.56 19.44
CA ASN A 275 2.97 7.93 19.01
C ASN A 275 4.37 8.12 18.38
N ALA A 276 5.41 7.56 18.96
CA ALA A 276 6.77 7.64 18.42
C ALA A 276 7.15 6.40 17.56
N GLY A 277 6.16 5.63 17.13
CA GLY A 277 6.38 4.38 16.40
C GLY A 277 7.11 4.60 15.09
N SER A 278 6.63 5.50 14.27
CA SER A 278 7.17 5.81 12.94
C SER A 278 8.60 6.36 13.00
N THR A 279 8.90 7.23 13.97
CA THR A 279 10.28 7.69 14.22
C THR A 279 11.23 6.52 14.55
N SER A 280 10.74 5.48 15.24
CA SER A 280 11.54 4.28 15.52
C SER A 280 11.81 3.45 14.26
N VAL A 281 10.85 3.40 13.34
CA VAL A 281 11.02 2.74 12.03
C VAL A 281 12.02 3.49 11.16
N LEU A 282 11.94 4.82 11.11
CA LEU A 282 12.94 5.64 10.40
C LEU A 282 14.36 5.39 10.96
N LYS A 283 14.51 5.34 12.28
CA LYS A 283 15.81 5.01 12.92
C LYS A 283 16.29 3.61 12.54
N ALA A 284 15.39 2.65 12.42
CA ALA A 284 15.73 1.29 11.97
C ALA A 284 16.29 1.31 10.54
N LEU A 285 15.60 1.96 9.58
CA LEU A 285 16.04 2.07 8.19
C LEU A 285 17.37 2.82 8.01
N LEU A 286 17.65 3.80 8.87
CA LEU A 286 18.87 4.61 8.84
C LEU A 286 20.04 3.99 9.60
N SER A 287 19.83 2.87 10.33
CA SER A 287 20.87 2.23 11.15
C SER A 287 22.00 1.65 10.29
N GLN A 288 23.24 1.92 10.68
CA GLN A 288 24.45 1.39 10.06
C GLN A 288 25.04 0.21 10.88
N ASP A 289 24.69 0.10 12.14
CA ASP A 289 25.12 -0.98 13.02
C ASP A 289 24.20 -2.19 12.88
N GLU A 290 24.76 -3.37 12.59
CA GLU A 290 23.98 -4.59 12.35
C GLU A 290 23.22 -5.09 13.59
N ALA A 291 23.81 -5.00 14.79
CA ALA A 291 23.17 -5.47 16.00
C ALA A 291 22.00 -4.55 16.39
N GLN A 292 22.20 -3.24 16.27
CA GLN A 292 21.15 -2.25 16.49
C GLN A 292 20.01 -2.41 15.47
N ALA A 293 20.33 -2.58 14.19
CA ALA A 293 19.35 -2.80 13.12
C ALA A 293 18.51 -4.06 13.37
N ALA A 294 19.17 -5.16 13.73
CA ALA A 294 18.48 -6.41 14.07
C ALA A 294 17.56 -6.25 15.29
N GLY A 295 17.99 -5.50 16.31
CA GLY A 295 17.17 -5.19 17.47
C GLY A 295 15.92 -4.38 17.14
N PHE A 296 16.04 -3.37 16.28
CA PHE A 296 14.89 -2.60 15.78
C PHE A 296 13.93 -3.48 14.96
N ALA A 297 14.44 -4.28 14.03
CA ALA A 297 13.64 -5.17 13.20
C ALA A 297 12.85 -6.19 14.04
N ALA A 298 13.48 -6.82 15.03
CA ALA A 298 12.80 -7.73 15.95
C ALA A 298 11.66 -7.04 16.73
N LYS A 299 11.88 -5.80 17.18
CA LYS A 299 10.84 -5.00 17.84
C LYS A 299 9.69 -4.66 16.91
N MET A 300 9.97 -4.29 15.66
CA MET A 300 8.96 -4.00 14.65
C MET A 300 8.09 -5.23 14.37
N GLN A 301 8.70 -6.42 14.27
CA GLN A 301 7.98 -7.68 14.12
C GLN A 301 7.03 -7.94 15.30
N GLN A 302 7.50 -7.76 16.54
CA GLN A 302 6.66 -7.92 17.75
C GLN A 302 5.46 -6.95 17.74
N ILE A 303 5.70 -5.69 17.34
CA ILE A 303 4.64 -4.68 17.24
C ILE A 303 3.61 -5.09 16.18
N ASN A 304 4.06 -5.59 15.03
CA ASN A 304 3.16 -6.05 13.98
C ASN A 304 2.31 -7.27 14.42
N GLU A 305 2.89 -8.23 15.14
CA GLU A 305 2.12 -9.35 15.70
C GLU A 305 1.08 -8.86 16.74
N ARG A 306 1.44 -7.88 17.57
CA ARG A 306 0.48 -7.23 18.47
C ARG A 306 -0.66 -6.55 17.70
N ARG A 307 -0.33 -5.82 16.62
CA ARG A 307 -1.34 -5.20 15.76
C ARG A 307 -2.29 -6.25 15.18
N LYS A 308 -1.78 -7.37 14.64
CA LYS A 308 -2.60 -8.46 14.10
C LYS A 308 -3.56 -9.02 15.14
N THR A 309 -3.07 -9.29 16.35
CA THR A 309 -3.89 -9.77 17.47
C THR A 309 -5.00 -8.79 17.82
N LEU A 310 -4.67 -7.50 17.95
CA LEU A 310 -5.66 -6.45 18.22
C LEU A 310 -6.71 -6.33 17.12
N VAL A 311 -6.28 -6.37 15.85
CA VAL A 311 -7.21 -6.33 14.71
C VAL A 311 -8.17 -7.52 14.75
N THR A 312 -7.70 -8.74 15.05
CA THR A 312 -8.57 -9.92 15.16
C THR A 312 -9.58 -9.75 16.28
N GLN A 313 -9.16 -9.35 17.48
CA GLN A 313 -10.06 -9.15 18.62
C GLN A 313 -11.10 -8.04 18.38
N CYS A 314 -10.65 -6.91 17.85
CA CYS A 314 -11.57 -5.80 17.55
C CYS A 314 -12.49 -6.10 16.36
N LEU A 315 -12.06 -6.94 15.42
CA LEU A 315 -12.89 -7.34 14.29
C LEU A 315 -14.09 -8.18 14.75
N GLU A 316 -13.91 -9.10 15.68
CA GLU A 316 -15.01 -9.88 16.26
C GLU A 316 -16.07 -8.97 16.88
N GLN A 317 -15.63 -7.97 17.66
CA GLN A 317 -16.53 -6.97 18.24
C GLN A 317 -17.25 -6.14 17.16
N ALA A 318 -16.51 -5.67 16.16
CA ALA A 318 -17.03 -4.85 15.08
C ALA A 318 -18.03 -5.62 14.19
N GLN A 319 -17.80 -6.91 13.95
CA GLN A 319 -18.71 -7.79 13.20
C GLN A 319 -20.04 -7.99 13.94
N VAL A 320 -20.02 -8.12 15.27
CA VAL A 320 -21.26 -8.17 16.06
C VAL A 320 -22.05 -6.87 15.91
N ALA A 321 -21.40 -5.70 16.01
CA ALA A 321 -22.06 -4.41 15.80
C ALA A 321 -22.60 -4.26 14.36
N ALA A 322 -21.81 -4.67 13.37
CA ALA A 322 -22.17 -4.61 11.95
C ALA A 322 -23.37 -5.52 11.62
N SER A 323 -23.52 -6.67 12.29
CA SER A 323 -24.63 -7.59 12.04
C SER A 323 -26.02 -6.97 12.33
N TYR A 324 -26.11 -6.00 13.24
CA TYR A 324 -27.33 -5.24 13.51
C TYR A 324 -27.63 -4.14 12.47
N ARG A 325 -26.69 -3.86 11.60
CA ARG A 325 -26.74 -2.84 10.54
C ARG A 325 -26.58 -3.44 9.14
N ALA A 326 -26.68 -4.76 9.02
CA ALA A 326 -26.42 -5.47 7.77
C ALA A 326 -27.35 -5.05 6.62
N ASP A 327 -28.57 -4.59 6.93
CA ASP A 327 -29.55 -4.12 5.94
C ASP A 327 -29.33 -2.65 5.53
N ASP A 328 -28.51 -1.87 6.27
CA ASP A 328 -28.25 -0.48 5.94
C ASP A 328 -27.44 -0.39 4.61
N PRO A 329 -27.69 0.63 3.76
CA PRO A 329 -26.92 0.84 2.52
C PRO A 329 -25.43 1.01 2.77
N ILE A 330 -25.06 1.72 3.83
CA ILE A 330 -23.68 1.92 4.29
C ILE A 330 -23.58 1.41 5.73
N LEU A 331 -22.56 0.60 6.02
CA LEU A 331 -22.30 0.16 7.39
C LEU A 331 -21.69 1.32 8.20
N ILE A 332 -22.40 1.77 9.24
CA ILE A 332 -21.90 2.80 10.16
C ILE A 332 -21.98 2.23 11.56
N ILE A 333 -20.83 1.97 12.16
CA ILE A 333 -20.75 1.39 13.52
C ILE A 333 -19.84 2.23 14.41
N CYS A 334 -20.20 2.29 15.70
CA CYS A 334 -19.37 2.85 16.75
C CYS A 334 -19.07 1.75 17.78
N CYS A 335 -17.80 1.54 18.06
CA CYS A 335 -17.34 0.54 19.01
C CYS A 335 -16.36 1.16 20.00
N GLU A 336 -16.62 0.99 21.31
CA GLU A 336 -15.71 1.43 22.36
C GLU A 336 -14.46 0.54 22.43
N GLY A 337 -13.34 1.13 22.84
CA GLY A 337 -12.10 0.40 23.09
C GLY A 337 -11.30 -0.01 21.86
N ILE A 338 -11.73 0.38 20.66
CA ILE A 338 -10.94 0.18 19.42
C ILE A 338 -9.88 1.26 19.33
N PRO A 339 -8.57 0.89 19.26
CA PRO A 339 -7.51 1.87 19.04
C PRO A 339 -7.66 2.62 17.71
N GLU A 340 -7.50 3.94 17.73
CA GLU A 340 -7.64 4.82 16.57
C GLU A 340 -6.84 4.34 15.35
N GLY A 341 -5.60 3.89 15.53
CA GLY A 341 -4.71 3.49 14.42
C GLY A 341 -5.14 2.23 13.65
N ILE A 342 -6.16 1.49 14.15
CA ILE A 342 -6.68 0.29 13.47
C ILE A 342 -8.11 0.43 12.94
N ILE A 343 -8.79 1.54 13.20
CA ILE A 343 -10.20 1.75 12.77
C ILE A 343 -10.32 1.58 11.26
N GLY A 344 -9.42 2.18 10.47
CA GLY A 344 -9.44 2.07 9.02
C GLY A 344 -9.16 0.65 8.49
N ILE A 345 -8.42 -0.18 9.25
CA ILE A 345 -8.23 -1.60 8.90
C ILE A 345 -9.55 -2.37 9.10
N LEU A 346 -10.26 -2.06 10.19
CA LEU A 346 -11.55 -2.70 10.46
C LEU A 346 -12.60 -2.26 9.45
N ALA A 347 -12.65 -0.96 9.10
CA ALA A 347 -13.55 -0.47 8.06
C ALA A 347 -13.35 -1.21 6.72
N GLY A 348 -12.09 -1.39 6.27
CA GLY A 348 -11.80 -2.16 5.06
C GLY A 348 -12.24 -3.62 5.15
N LYS A 349 -11.96 -4.29 6.27
CA LYS A 349 -12.39 -5.69 6.46
C LYS A 349 -13.90 -5.86 6.51
N LEU A 350 -14.63 -4.90 7.09
CA LEU A 350 -16.08 -4.91 7.09
C LEU A 350 -16.64 -4.59 5.71
N SER A 351 -16.05 -3.61 5.01
CA SER A 351 -16.44 -3.27 3.64
C SER A 351 -16.34 -4.49 2.72
N GLU A 352 -15.23 -5.23 2.79
CA GLU A 352 -15.03 -6.48 2.04
C GLU A 352 -16.02 -7.58 2.45
N ALA A 353 -16.21 -7.79 3.77
CA ALA A 353 -17.06 -8.87 4.28
C ALA A 353 -18.55 -8.67 3.97
N TYR A 354 -19.03 -7.44 3.99
CA TYR A 354 -20.43 -7.09 3.74
C TYR A 354 -20.68 -6.58 2.32
N GLN A 355 -19.62 -6.43 1.50
CA GLN A 355 -19.68 -5.95 0.11
C GLN A 355 -20.40 -4.60 -0.03
N LYS A 356 -20.12 -3.68 0.90
CA LYS A 356 -20.68 -2.32 0.91
C LYS A 356 -19.75 -1.33 1.62
N PRO A 357 -19.88 -0.02 1.39
CA PRO A 357 -19.08 0.97 2.11
C PRO A 357 -19.27 0.83 3.63
N ALA A 358 -18.20 1.02 4.39
CA ALA A 358 -18.21 0.86 5.83
C ALA A 358 -17.46 1.98 6.56
N PHE A 359 -18.07 2.51 7.61
CA PHE A 359 -17.46 3.44 8.56
C PHE A 359 -17.39 2.81 9.95
N VAL A 360 -16.22 2.86 10.55
CA VAL A 360 -15.98 2.44 11.92
C VAL A 360 -15.57 3.64 12.75
N PHE A 361 -16.29 3.90 13.84
CA PHE A 361 -16.02 4.97 14.79
C PHE A 361 -15.59 4.40 16.14
N SER A 362 -14.76 5.15 16.86
CA SER A 362 -14.35 4.84 18.24
C SER A 362 -14.10 6.11 19.02
N PRO A 363 -14.44 6.15 20.32
CA PRO A 363 -14.08 7.24 21.21
C PRO A 363 -12.57 7.41 21.32
N ILE A 364 -12.10 8.66 21.31
CA ILE A 364 -10.68 8.99 21.50
C ILE A 364 -10.38 9.16 22.98
N ALA A 365 -9.47 8.37 23.52
CA ALA A 365 -9.10 8.43 24.93
C ALA A 365 -8.55 9.80 25.36
N SER A 366 -7.92 10.55 24.45
CA SER A 366 -7.31 11.86 24.72
C SER A 366 -8.28 13.04 24.58
N LEU A 367 -9.45 12.87 23.92
CA LEU A 367 -10.43 13.91 23.65
C LEU A 367 -11.81 13.45 24.10
N SER A 368 -12.19 13.87 25.32
CA SER A 368 -13.53 13.51 25.86
C SER A 368 -14.65 14.03 24.96
N GLY A 369 -15.56 13.14 24.61
CA GLY A 369 -16.75 13.48 23.82
C GLY A 369 -16.54 13.54 22.30
N ILE A 370 -15.36 13.19 21.79
CA ILE A 370 -15.09 13.11 20.34
C ILE A 370 -14.94 11.64 19.91
N LEU A 371 -15.61 11.30 18.81
CA LEU A 371 -15.44 10.04 18.08
C LEU A 371 -14.57 10.28 16.85
N LYS A 372 -13.59 9.43 16.63
CA LYS A 372 -12.89 9.32 15.34
C LYS A 372 -13.41 8.17 14.53
N GLY A 373 -13.66 8.43 13.27
CA GLY A 373 -14.15 7.46 12.30
C GLY A 373 -13.22 7.33 11.11
N SER A 374 -13.21 6.15 10.52
CA SER A 374 -12.60 5.91 9.22
C SER A 374 -13.58 5.16 8.33
N GLY A 375 -13.77 5.67 7.11
CA GLY A 375 -14.57 5.07 6.06
C GLY A 375 -13.71 4.34 5.04
N ARG A 376 -14.27 3.28 4.46
CA ARG A 376 -13.72 2.58 3.29
C ARG A 376 -14.84 2.33 2.30
N SER A 377 -14.55 2.59 1.04
CA SER A 377 -15.45 2.27 -0.06
C SER A 377 -15.52 0.78 -0.34
N TYR A 378 -16.48 0.39 -1.15
CA TYR A 378 -16.58 -0.92 -1.79
C TYR A 378 -16.95 -0.74 -3.25
N GLY A 379 -16.29 -1.46 -4.16
CA GLY A 379 -16.46 -1.25 -5.59
C GLY A 379 -16.13 0.20 -5.99
N ASP A 380 -16.94 0.74 -6.89
CA ASP A 380 -16.77 2.10 -7.42
C ASP A 380 -17.55 3.17 -6.64
N TYR A 381 -18.02 2.86 -5.42
CA TYR A 381 -18.76 3.83 -4.62
C TYR A 381 -17.87 4.98 -4.15
N ASP A 382 -18.19 6.21 -4.57
CA ASP A 382 -17.42 7.40 -4.20
C ASP A 382 -17.81 7.90 -2.81
N LEU A 383 -16.84 7.90 -1.87
CA LEU A 383 -17.03 8.46 -0.53
C LEU A 383 -16.86 9.98 -0.47
N PHE A 384 -16.26 10.61 -1.49
CA PHE A 384 -15.94 12.02 -1.44
C PHE A 384 -17.17 12.94 -1.27
N PRO A 385 -18.31 12.71 -1.95
CA PRO A 385 -19.52 13.50 -1.74
C PRO A 385 -20.06 13.43 -0.29
N LEU A 386 -19.84 12.30 0.40
CA LEU A 386 -20.26 12.17 1.80
C LEU A 386 -19.55 13.16 2.73
N LEU A 387 -18.32 13.59 2.40
CA LEU A 387 -17.60 14.59 3.20
C LEU A 387 -18.35 15.94 3.22
N GLN A 388 -19.00 16.31 2.13
CA GLN A 388 -19.84 17.52 2.08
C GLN A 388 -21.15 17.32 2.84
N VAL A 389 -21.75 16.14 2.75
CA VAL A 389 -22.97 15.79 3.48
C VAL A 389 -22.77 15.87 5.00
N VAL A 390 -21.62 15.39 5.49
CA VAL A 390 -21.33 15.37 6.93
C VAL A 390 -20.78 16.70 7.46
N ALA A 391 -20.32 17.60 6.63
CA ALA A 391 -19.67 18.86 7.03
C ALA A 391 -20.43 19.66 8.12
N PRO A 392 -21.79 19.73 8.14
CA PRO A 392 -22.51 20.45 9.18
C PRO A 392 -22.48 19.79 10.57
N TYR A 393 -22.09 18.52 10.66
CA TYR A 393 -22.20 17.69 11.88
C TYR A 393 -20.86 17.36 12.52
N VAL A 394 -19.74 17.64 11.81
CA VAL A 394 -18.42 17.12 12.19
C VAL A 394 -17.44 18.23 12.53
N GLU A 395 -16.47 17.91 13.38
CA GLU A 395 -15.34 18.81 13.69
C GLU A 395 -14.35 18.86 12.52
N THR A 396 -14.05 17.70 11.95
CA THR A 396 -13.19 17.56 10.77
C THR A 396 -13.63 16.40 9.91
N ALA A 397 -13.53 16.58 8.59
CA ALA A 397 -13.69 15.51 7.62
C ALA A 397 -12.68 15.69 6.49
N GLY A 398 -12.14 14.58 5.98
CA GLY A 398 -11.21 14.57 4.86
C GLY A 398 -11.07 13.19 4.25
N GLY A 399 -10.64 13.13 3.00
CA GLY A 399 -10.49 11.86 2.30
C GLY A 399 -10.57 12.02 0.78
N HIS A 400 -10.75 10.89 0.14
CA HIS A 400 -10.89 10.76 -1.31
C HIS A 400 -11.95 9.70 -1.64
N THR A 401 -12.14 9.36 -2.91
CA THR A 401 -13.11 8.35 -3.40
C THR A 401 -13.12 7.05 -2.60
N GLY A 402 -11.97 6.49 -2.27
CA GLY A 402 -11.84 5.16 -1.64
C GLY A 402 -11.79 5.16 -0.12
N ALA A 403 -11.50 6.30 0.52
CA ALA A 403 -11.32 6.37 1.97
C ALA A 403 -11.71 7.73 2.54
N ALA A 404 -12.24 7.72 3.78
CA ALA A 404 -12.60 8.93 4.50
C ALA A 404 -12.17 8.86 5.96
N GLY A 405 -11.78 10.02 6.52
CA GLY A 405 -11.54 10.22 7.95
C GLY A 405 -12.49 11.27 8.50
N ILE A 406 -13.11 11.02 9.64
CA ILE A 406 -14.12 11.92 10.25
C ILE A 406 -13.85 12.03 11.74
N SER A 407 -13.91 13.26 12.28
CA SER A 407 -13.97 13.49 13.72
C SER A 407 -15.30 14.17 14.04
N VAL A 408 -16.09 13.59 14.92
CA VAL A 408 -17.44 14.05 15.24
C VAL A 408 -17.66 14.06 16.75
N ALA A 409 -18.39 15.09 17.25
CA ALA A 409 -18.84 15.09 18.63
C ALA A 409 -19.80 13.91 18.89
N GLN A 410 -19.67 13.24 20.03
CA GLN A 410 -20.51 12.07 20.35
C GLN A 410 -22.01 12.41 20.30
N GLU A 411 -22.40 13.62 20.65
CA GLU A 411 -23.76 14.11 20.60
C GLU A 411 -24.31 14.27 19.16
N SER A 412 -23.44 14.57 18.17
CA SER A 412 -23.81 14.76 16.76
C SER A 412 -23.70 13.47 15.95
N TYR A 413 -23.22 12.38 16.55
CA TYR A 413 -22.95 11.12 15.82
C TYR A 413 -24.20 10.54 15.14
N GLU A 414 -25.32 10.48 15.85
CA GLU A 414 -26.56 9.90 15.30
C GLU A 414 -27.13 10.76 14.15
N GLU A 415 -27.04 12.09 14.24
CA GLU A 415 -27.49 13.00 13.18
C GLU A 415 -26.60 12.87 11.94
N MET A 416 -25.29 12.81 12.12
CA MET A 416 -24.33 12.55 11.04
C MET A 416 -24.59 11.20 10.37
N ALA A 417 -24.75 10.12 11.16
CA ALA A 417 -25.03 8.79 10.63
C ALA A 417 -26.35 8.76 9.84
N ALA A 418 -27.39 9.41 10.33
CA ALA A 418 -28.66 9.54 9.62
C ALA A 418 -28.52 10.30 8.30
N ALA A 419 -27.70 11.37 8.25
CA ALA A 419 -27.42 12.12 7.03
C ALA A 419 -26.70 11.26 5.98
N ILE A 420 -25.72 10.47 6.39
CA ILE A 420 -25.04 9.52 5.49
C ILE A 420 -26.02 8.49 4.93
N GLN A 421 -26.89 7.90 5.78
CA GLN A 421 -27.87 6.91 5.33
C GLN A 421 -28.90 7.53 4.39
N ALA A 422 -29.37 8.75 4.66
CA ALA A 422 -30.30 9.45 3.78
C ALA A 422 -29.69 9.68 2.39
N TYR A 423 -28.43 10.14 2.34
CA TYR A 423 -27.71 10.29 1.08
C TYR A 423 -27.55 8.95 0.34
N ALA A 424 -27.23 7.88 1.06
CA ALA A 424 -27.05 6.55 0.47
C ALA A 424 -28.36 5.93 -0.06
N VAL A 425 -29.51 6.31 0.47
CA VAL A 425 -30.83 5.91 -0.09
C VAL A 425 -31.07 6.60 -1.44
N GLU A 426 -30.66 7.86 -1.59
CA GLU A 426 -30.79 8.61 -2.86
C GLU A 426 -29.70 8.22 -3.86
N HIS A 427 -28.53 7.81 -3.36
CA HIS A 427 -27.35 7.40 -4.16
C HIS A 427 -26.86 6.02 -3.67
N PRO A 428 -27.63 4.94 -3.93
CA PRO A 428 -27.31 3.64 -3.36
C PRO A 428 -26.00 3.08 -3.91
N PRO A 429 -25.22 2.36 -3.08
CA PRO A 429 -24.14 1.53 -3.59
C PRO A 429 -24.66 0.55 -4.65
N ALA A 430 -23.85 0.24 -5.64
CA ALA A 430 -24.20 -0.78 -6.62
C ALA A 430 -24.51 -2.11 -5.91
N GLU A 431 -25.51 -2.83 -6.40
CA GLU A 431 -25.75 -4.18 -5.90
C GLU A 431 -24.52 -5.05 -6.13
N PRO A 432 -24.11 -5.86 -5.14
CA PRO A 432 -22.99 -6.75 -5.30
C PRO A 432 -23.18 -7.66 -6.52
N ASP A 433 -22.23 -7.67 -7.43
CA ASP A 433 -22.20 -8.68 -8.50
C ASP A 433 -21.58 -9.97 -7.94
N ASP A 434 -22.41 -10.95 -7.63
CA ASP A 434 -21.98 -12.26 -7.15
C ASP A 434 -21.24 -13.08 -8.21
N SER A 435 -21.06 -12.56 -9.42
CA SER A 435 -20.33 -13.24 -10.48
C SER A 435 -18.82 -13.26 -10.18
N LEU A 436 -18.21 -14.40 -10.44
CA LEU A 436 -16.76 -14.54 -10.43
C LEU A 436 -16.21 -14.35 -11.85
N TYR A 437 -15.21 -13.49 -11.96
CA TYR A 437 -14.62 -13.17 -13.26
C TYR A 437 -13.27 -13.86 -13.44
N TYR A 438 -13.00 -14.33 -14.67
CA TYR A 438 -11.70 -14.84 -15.07
C TYR A 438 -11.28 -14.30 -16.43
N ASP A 439 -9.97 -14.30 -16.68
CA ASP A 439 -9.39 -13.72 -17.87
C ASP A 439 -8.97 -14.77 -18.89
N LEU A 440 -8.45 -15.89 -18.41
CA LEU A 440 -7.92 -16.95 -19.27
C LEU A 440 -8.38 -18.32 -18.80
N GLU A 441 -8.82 -19.14 -19.76
CA GLU A 441 -9.18 -20.53 -19.54
C GLU A 441 -8.02 -21.43 -19.96
N LEU A 442 -7.63 -22.36 -19.08
CA LEU A 442 -6.48 -23.25 -19.24
C LEU A 442 -6.82 -24.68 -18.78
N ARG A 443 -5.99 -25.61 -19.23
CA ARG A 443 -5.89 -26.95 -18.65
C ARG A 443 -4.68 -27.05 -17.71
N GLU A 444 -4.63 -28.07 -16.86
CA GLU A 444 -3.55 -28.25 -15.89
C GLU A 444 -2.16 -28.29 -16.55
N GLU A 445 -2.04 -28.90 -17.73
CA GLU A 445 -0.80 -29.02 -18.49
C GLU A 445 -0.25 -27.69 -19.02
N GLU A 446 -1.07 -26.64 -19.09
CA GLU A 446 -0.70 -25.30 -19.55
C GLU A 446 -0.19 -24.39 -18.40
N LEU A 447 -0.40 -24.79 -17.15
CA LEU A 447 0.02 -24.02 -15.96
C LEU A 447 1.52 -23.69 -15.92
N PRO A 448 2.46 -24.58 -16.32
CA PRO A 448 3.88 -24.22 -16.35
C PRO A 448 4.20 -23.07 -17.31
N LEU A 449 3.53 -23.02 -18.47
CA LEU A 449 3.69 -21.93 -19.43
C LEU A 449 3.11 -20.63 -18.87
N ALA A 450 1.90 -20.69 -18.33
CA ALA A 450 1.24 -19.54 -17.69
C ALA A 450 2.10 -18.96 -16.56
N LEU A 451 2.70 -19.80 -15.71
CA LEU A 451 3.60 -19.35 -14.66
C LEU A 451 4.84 -18.64 -15.21
N ASN A 452 5.44 -19.16 -16.30
CA ASN A 452 6.60 -18.51 -16.92
C ASN A 452 6.25 -17.14 -17.50
N GLU A 453 5.09 -17.00 -18.15
CA GLU A 453 4.61 -15.72 -18.67
C GLU A 453 4.31 -14.75 -17.52
N LEU A 454 3.64 -15.17 -16.45
CA LEU A 454 3.40 -14.35 -15.27
C LEU A 454 4.71 -13.82 -14.68
N LYS A 455 5.72 -14.66 -14.52
CA LYS A 455 7.03 -14.23 -14.02
C LYS A 455 7.74 -13.25 -14.95
N ALA A 456 7.59 -13.41 -16.26
CA ALA A 456 8.22 -12.53 -17.24
C ALA A 456 7.58 -11.14 -17.31
N LEU A 457 6.35 -11.00 -16.82
CA LEU A 457 5.57 -9.76 -16.85
C LEU A 457 5.39 -9.12 -15.46
N ALA A 458 5.91 -9.73 -14.39
CA ALA A 458 5.93 -9.12 -13.06
C ALA A 458 6.80 -7.82 -13.06
N PRO A 459 6.54 -6.87 -12.15
CA PRO A 459 5.63 -6.89 -11.01
C PRO A 459 4.16 -6.57 -11.37
N TYR A 460 3.23 -7.01 -10.48
CA TYR A 460 1.79 -6.79 -10.59
C TYR A 460 1.26 -5.87 -9.49
N GLY A 461 0.26 -5.07 -9.85
CA GLY A 461 -0.41 -4.14 -8.94
C GLY A 461 -1.40 -3.27 -9.68
N PRO A 462 -1.86 -2.14 -9.10
CA PRO A 462 -2.77 -1.24 -9.80
C PRO A 462 -2.22 -0.86 -11.18
N GLY A 463 -3.08 -0.84 -12.19
CA GLY A 463 -2.73 -0.57 -13.58
C GLY A 463 -2.05 -1.72 -14.34
N VAL A 464 -1.53 -2.75 -13.65
CA VAL A 464 -1.01 -3.99 -14.25
C VAL A 464 -1.44 -5.17 -13.38
N GLU A 465 -2.68 -5.56 -13.50
CA GLU A 465 -3.26 -6.59 -12.66
C GLU A 465 -2.84 -7.99 -13.08
N LYS A 466 -2.74 -8.90 -12.10
CA LYS A 466 -2.49 -10.31 -12.36
C LYS A 466 -3.77 -10.97 -12.88
N PRO A 467 -3.74 -11.64 -14.05
CA PRO A 467 -4.93 -12.27 -14.60
C PRO A 467 -5.42 -13.42 -13.71
N VAL A 468 -6.73 -13.51 -13.58
CA VAL A 468 -7.41 -14.62 -12.93
C VAL A 468 -7.56 -15.76 -13.94
N LEU A 469 -7.06 -16.94 -13.58
CA LEU A 469 -7.05 -18.12 -14.42
C LEU A 469 -8.19 -19.06 -14.04
N MET A 470 -8.88 -19.63 -15.02
CA MET A 470 -9.78 -20.75 -14.83
C MET A 470 -9.13 -22.04 -15.35
N VAL A 471 -8.92 -23.01 -14.48
CA VAL A 471 -8.42 -24.34 -14.86
C VAL A 471 -9.62 -25.27 -15.00
N ARG A 472 -9.88 -25.72 -16.25
CA ARG A 472 -10.94 -26.68 -16.55
C ARG A 472 -10.49 -28.11 -16.35
N ASP A 473 -11.43 -28.94 -15.98
CA ASP A 473 -11.28 -30.40 -15.90
C ASP A 473 -10.05 -30.83 -15.09
N TYR A 474 -9.79 -30.13 -13.98
CA TYR A 474 -8.67 -30.46 -13.08
C TYR A 474 -8.92 -31.80 -12.42
N GLN A 475 -8.16 -32.82 -12.85
CA GLN A 475 -8.31 -34.20 -12.40
C GLN A 475 -7.60 -34.42 -11.09
N LEU A 476 -8.32 -34.93 -10.10
CA LEU A 476 -7.76 -35.29 -8.81
C LEU A 476 -7.18 -36.71 -8.84
N LEU A 477 -5.91 -36.82 -8.50
CA LEU A 477 -5.22 -38.11 -8.39
C LEU A 477 -4.95 -38.45 -6.93
N PRO A 478 -5.30 -39.66 -6.48
CA PRO A 478 -4.99 -40.09 -5.14
C PRO A 478 -3.48 -40.15 -4.89
N LYS A 479 -2.99 -39.47 -3.87
CA LYS A 479 -1.67 -39.68 -3.27
C LYS A 479 -1.84 -40.55 -2.01
N GLY A 480 -1.63 -41.84 -2.17
CA GLY A 480 -1.99 -42.84 -1.15
C GLY A 480 -3.50 -43.13 -1.19
N TYR A 481 -4.19 -42.90 -0.08
CA TYR A 481 -5.63 -43.19 0.05
C TYR A 481 -6.54 -41.97 -0.22
N HIS A 482 -5.97 -40.78 -0.43
CA HIS A 482 -6.75 -39.54 -0.52
C HIS A 482 -6.34 -38.72 -1.74
N SER A 483 -7.31 -38.16 -2.45
CA SER A 483 -7.14 -37.21 -3.55
C SER A 483 -6.96 -35.77 -3.06
N HIS A 484 -7.17 -35.51 -1.77
CA HIS A 484 -7.04 -34.21 -1.13
C HIS A 484 -6.50 -34.31 0.29
N ARG A 485 -6.12 -33.17 0.87
CA ARG A 485 -5.69 -33.05 2.27
C ARG A 485 -6.27 -31.77 2.86
N LEU A 486 -6.89 -31.90 4.03
CA LEU A 486 -7.31 -30.75 4.82
C LEU A 486 -6.11 -30.12 5.55
N MET A 487 -6.11 -28.80 5.70
CA MET A 487 -5.03 -28.02 6.29
C MET A 487 -5.61 -26.91 7.20
N GLY A 488 -4.75 -26.33 8.04
CA GLY A 488 -5.18 -25.38 9.07
C GLY A 488 -5.48 -26.06 10.41
N ARG A 489 -5.64 -25.25 11.46
CA ARG A 489 -5.91 -25.78 12.82
C ARG A 489 -7.30 -26.39 12.96
N SER A 490 -8.28 -25.80 12.26
CA SER A 490 -9.69 -26.26 12.20
C SER A 490 -10.02 -26.97 10.88
N ASN A 491 -9.02 -27.39 10.09
CA ASN A 491 -9.20 -28.01 8.78
C ASN A 491 -9.97 -27.15 7.78
N GLU A 492 -9.86 -25.84 7.91
CA GLU A 492 -10.57 -24.85 7.10
C GLU A 492 -10.04 -24.71 5.67
N HIS A 493 -8.78 -25.12 5.42
CA HIS A 493 -8.14 -25.04 4.12
C HIS A 493 -8.06 -26.42 3.47
N ILE A 494 -7.92 -26.44 2.13
CA ILE A 494 -7.83 -27.69 1.38
C ILE A 494 -6.68 -27.67 0.38
N LYS A 495 -6.00 -28.81 0.25
CA LYS A 495 -5.04 -29.09 -0.81
C LYS A 495 -5.55 -30.23 -1.66
N LEU A 496 -5.72 -30.01 -2.94
CA LEU A 496 -6.08 -30.97 -3.95
C LEU A 496 -4.83 -31.49 -4.66
N PHE A 497 -4.77 -32.77 -4.94
CA PHE A 497 -3.64 -33.39 -5.63
C PHE A 497 -4.00 -33.59 -7.10
N GLY A 498 -3.38 -32.82 -7.99
CA GLY A 498 -3.56 -32.95 -9.44
C GLY A 498 -2.56 -33.90 -10.10
N THR A 499 -2.59 -33.93 -11.41
CA THR A 499 -1.73 -34.79 -12.23
C THR A 499 -0.30 -34.27 -12.32
N GLN A 500 -0.14 -32.95 -12.48
CA GLN A 500 1.15 -32.27 -12.65
C GLN A 500 1.44 -31.25 -11.54
N SER A 501 0.40 -30.71 -10.91
CA SER A 501 0.48 -29.69 -9.89
C SER A 501 -0.46 -29.99 -8.74
N ASP A 502 -0.14 -29.47 -7.54
CA ASP A 502 -1.11 -29.45 -6.46
C ASP A 502 -1.88 -28.12 -6.51
N ALA A 503 -3.16 -28.14 -6.13
CA ALA A 503 -3.95 -26.92 -5.96
C ALA A 503 -4.30 -26.70 -4.49
N VAL A 504 -4.30 -25.44 -4.03
CA VAL A 504 -4.59 -25.05 -2.64
C VAL A 504 -5.70 -24.02 -2.61
N GLY A 505 -6.73 -24.27 -1.79
CA GLY A 505 -7.82 -23.34 -1.51
C GLY A 505 -7.87 -23.00 -0.03
N PHE A 506 -7.77 -21.71 0.27
CA PHE A 506 -7.89 -21.23 1.64
C PHE A 506 -9.37 -21.02 1.99
N HIS A 507 -9.80 -21.53 3.16
CA HIS A 507 -11.19 -21.49 3.65
C HIS A 507 -12.23 -22.18 2.75
N LEU A 508 -11.79 -23.09 1.86
CA LEU A 508 -12.64 -23.76 0.86
C LEU A 508 -12.83 -25.26 1.14
N SER A 509 -12.40 -25.77 2.30
CA SER A 509 -12.57 -27.18 2.63
C SER A 509 -14.05 -27.58 2.74
N GLN A 510 -14.86 -26.73 3.39
CA GLN A 510 -16.29 -26.96 3.53
C GLN A 510 -17.00 -26.91 2.17
N THR A 511 -16.71 -25.91 1.34
CA THR A 511 -17.25 -25.77 -0.02
C THR A 511 -17.01 -27.04 -0.84
N TYR A 512 -15.77 -27.58 -0.82
CA TYR A 512 -15.45 -28.80 -1.55
C TYR A 512 -16.25 -30.00 -1.03
N GLN A 513 -16.46 -30.12 0.29
CA GLN A 513 -17.26 -31.19 0.89
C GLN A 513 -18.74 -31.06 0.51
N GLU A 514 -19.30 -29.87 0.53
CA GLU A 514 -20.68 -29.57 0.13
C GLU A 514 -20.95 -29.89 -1.34
N LEU A 515 -19.93 -29.81 -2.21
CA LEU A 515 -19.99 -30.23 -3.60
C LEU A 515 -19.96 -31.76 -3.78
N GLY A 516 -19.86 -32.53 -2.68
CA GLY A 516 -19.80 -34.00 -2.69
C GLY A 516 -18.39 -34.55 -2.99
N SER A 517 -17.35 -33.77 -2.81
CA SER A 517 -15.95 -34.14 -3.01
C SER A 517 -15.68 -34.76 -4.42
N PRO A 518 -15.97 -34.03 -5.50
CA PRO A 518 -15.86 -34.54 -6.86
C PRO A 518 -14.40 -34.85 -7.23
N GLU A 519 -14.19 -35.84 -8.11
CA GLU A 519 -12.86 -36.24 -8.59
C GLU A 519 -12.35 -35.37 -9.76
N CYS A 520 -13.23 -34.59 -10.38
CA CYS A 520 -12.91 -33.66 -11.46
C CYS A 520 -13.61 -32.31 -11.20
N VAL A 521 -12.84 -31.24 -11.20
CA VAL A 521 -13.31 -29.89 -10.84
C VAL A 521 -12.80 -28.83 -11.78
N ASP A 522 -13.54 -27.75 -11.91
CA ASP A 522 -13.02 -26.49 -12.43
C ASP A 522 -12.56 -25.62 -11.26
N LEU A 523 -11.41 -24.98 -11.40
CA LEU A 523 -10.78 -24.13 -10.39
C LEU A 523 -10.58 -22.72 -10.95
N LEU A 524 -10.83 -21.71 -10.13
CA LEU A 524 -10.61 -20.32 -10.47
C LEU A 524 -9.61 -19.71 -9.50
N GLY A 525 -8.54 -19.05 -10.01
CA GLY A 525 -7.48 -18.49 -9.16
C GLY A 525 -6.22 -18.13 -9.93
N THR A 526 -5.06 -18.35 -9.34
CA THR A 526 -3.76 -18.01 -9.94
C THR A 526 -2.74 -19.14 -9.76
N VAL A 527 -1.74 -19.19 -10.66
CA VAL A 527 -0.63 -20.13 -10.57
C VAL A 527 0.60 -19.46 -9.95
N GLY A 528 1.30 -20.19 -9.09
CA GLY A 528 2.49 -19.72 -8.39
C GLY A 528 3.48 -20.85 -8.06
N GLU A 529 4.50 -20.51 -7.30
CA GLU A 529 5.48 -21.47 -6.76
C GLU A 529 5.27 -21.67 -5.27
N ASN A 530 5.16 -22.92 -4.87
CA ASN A 530 5.26 -23.30 -3.45
C ASN A 530 6.70 -23.69 -3.14
N ARG A 531 7.31 -23.02 -2.15
CA ARG A 531 8.67 -23.29 -1.68
C ARG A 531 8.61 -23.87 -0.28
N PHE A 532 8.94 -25.14 -0.16
CA PHE A 532 8.91 -25.83 1.11
C PHE A 532 10.13 -26.75 1.26
N GLN A 533 10.87 -26.61 2.35
CA GLN A 533 12.07 -27.40 2.67
C GLN A 533 13.10 -27.47 1.52
N GLY A 534 13.35 -26.32 0.87
CA GLY A 534 14.32 -26.20 -0.23
C GLY A 534 13.83 -26.77 -1.58
N ARG A 535 12.60 -27.24 -1.67
CA ARG A 535 11.98 -27.68 -2.93
C ARG A 535 11.01 -26.63 -3.42
N THR A 536 11.06 -26.33 -4.71
CA THR A 536 10.10 -25.46 -5.40
C THR A 536 9.21 -26.34 -6.25
N THR A 537 7.90 -26.21 -6.09
CA THR A 537 6.89 -26.93 -6.86
C THR A 537 5.87 -25.95 -7.41
N LEU A 538 5.36 -26.23 -8.60
CA LEU A 538 4.24 -25.51 -9.15
C LEU A 538 2.99 -25.77 -8.30
N GLN A 539 2.24 -24.72 -8.01
CA GLN A 539 1.01 -24.79 -7.22
C GLN A 539 -0.03 -23.84 -7.80
N PHE A 540 -1.26 -24.31 -7.94
CA PHE A 540 -2.38 -23.46 -8.28
C PHE A 540 -3.08 -23.03 -6.98
N GLN A 541 -3.21 -21.73 -6.73
CA GLN A 541 -3.99 -21.21 -5.62
C GLN A 541 -5.38 -20.83 -6.13
N PHE A 542 -6.39 -21.58 -5.68
CA PHE A 542 -7.76 -21.32 -6.11
C PHE A 542 -8.57 -20.58 -5.05
N GLU A 543 -9.45 -19.73 -5.54
CA GLU A 543 -10.38 -18.90 -4.76
C GLU A 543 -11.83 -19.38 -4.92
N ALA A 544 -12.09 -20.14 -5.99
CA ALA A 544 -13.38 -20.77 -6.22
C ALA A 544 -13.22 -22.15 -6.87
N ILE A 545 -14.20 -23.02 -6.63
CA ILE A 545 -14.24 -24.39 -7.10
C ILE A 545 -15.67 -24.77 -7.48
N ARG A 546 -15.82 -25.50 -8.58
CA ARG A 546 -17.09 -26.13 -9.00
C ARG A 546 -16.85 -27.52 -9.59
N PRO A 547 -17.85 -28.43 -9.63
CA PRO A 547 -17.74 -29.68 -10.37
C PRO A 547 -17.56 -29.39 -11.87
N SER A 548 -16.68 -30.17 -12.53
CA SER A 548 -16.46 -30.04 -13.97
C SER A 548 -17.71 -30.43 -14.79
N GLY A 549 -17.87 -29.84 -16.01
CA GLY A 549 -18.95 -30.17 -16.93
C GLY A 549 -20.28 -29.45 -16.71
N ARG A 550 -20.30 -28.39 -15.89
CA ARG A 550 -21.47 -27.48 -15.77
C ARG A 550 -21.18 -26.15 -16.48
N ASP A 551 -21.38 -26.15 -17.80
CA ASP A 551 -21.63 -24.89 -18.52
C ASP A 551 -23.05 -24.43 -18.15
N THR A 552 -23.18 -23.38 -17.38
CA THR A 552 -24.46 -22.69 -17.14
C THR A 552 -24.32 -21.25 -17.57
#